data_177d37d874e81d13d89d70a8626deae9
#
_entry.id   177d37d874e81d13d89d70a8626deae9
#
_cell.length_a   1.000
_cell.length_b   1.000
_cell.length_c   1.000
_cell.angle_alpha   90.00
_cell.angle_beta   90.00
_cell.angle_gamma   90.00
#
_symmetry.space_group_name_H-M   'P 1'
#
loop_
_entity.id
_entity.type
_entity.pdbx_description
1 polymer ?
#
loop_
_entity_poly.entity_id
_entity_poly.type
_entity_poly.pdbx_seq_one_letter_code
_entity_poly.pdbx_strand_id
1 'polypeptide(L)'
;MMSSFKSPEIPDAEVRLITCNLLAGQFQWGYTKSENDGFFGVCCGNYLPFAQTVMQCFVDLLQGDKVAAITEYTTYCNAYTGTNLSIENSLEQFANGSNHLISNPGAGANYVPILLSSDVLKQNYYFFYYIYHNFKLAFDCSMMVNISIWIIICLLAIQKRLNCRLLRKVRSRFTSTISTTHHTETKIFRWYLTILPTIGETWFLLIFLIINVLVSTIHYPLYESNTGEGKMVFLVKCVANRTGGLAFGLLPLTVLLAGRNNIISSLTGMPYCTMIFYHKWAARLMTIFGFTHGMLWSGYCLWKEAELLANYLKTTPLFRWGVIITDLSIILVLTSTYMWKSRRYELFLTLHIVLAAVFFYGCYKHCEELGWLGWIYLSVALWVMDRAIRLIKLLRFGGMKLAYCTVLDSEHEIFQVSIPNSGAMRFFPGCYAFLYVWNTRLFWHGHPFSLMKNGTDIIIIIKAKDGMTRELYNKLPKDGTIYPIRAALEGPYGHEAPVENYDHALFVTSGTALPGPISYLQRMHNMKDFHFVWIISNERFLNYMRYALESLLQQKKGNFEIYITRPLSIDISWVPSTLSIHHGRPLLEDIIHQDLSKWKNSVVVSCAMPFVDDQVRNYVAKEMQQGTVDFYDELQVW
;
A
#
# COMPACT_ATOMS: atom_id res chain seq x y z
N MET A 1 12.72 -10.76 -25.26
CA MET A 1 12.47 -9.87 -24.12
C MET A 1 10.99 -9.48 -24.13
N MET A 2 10.15 -10.13 -23.33
CA MET A 2 8.76 -9.69 -23.13
C MET A 2 8.79 -8.30 -22.54
N SER A 3 8.05 -7.36 -23.14
CA SER A 3 7.94 -6.00 -22.59
C SER A 3 7.30 -6.09 -21.21
N SER A 4 7.91 -5.48 -20.21
CA SER A 4 7.58 -5.56 -18.78
C SER A 4 6.15 -5.16 -18.40
N PHE A 5 5.34 -4.68 -19.33
CA PHE A 5 3.94 -4.23 -19.14
C PHE A 5 2.95 -4.85 -20.14
N LYS A 6 3.37 -5.77 -21.00
CA LYS A 6 2.40 -6.55 -21.78
C LYS A 6 1.86 -7.68 -20.90
N SER A 7 0.55 -7.92 -20.99
CA SER A 7 -0.05 -9.16 -20.52
C SER A 7 0.80 -10.32 -21.04
N PRO A 8 1.09 -11.34 -20.25
CA PRO A 8 1.78 -12.54 -20.73
C PRO A 8 0.84 -13.32 -21.65
N GLU A 9 0.56 -12.75 -22.81
CA GLU A 9 -0.21 -13.37 -23.87
C GLU A 9 0.76 -14.16 -24.71
N ILE A 10 0.71 -15.48 -24.57
CA ILE A 10 1.39 -16.37 -25.51
C ILE A 10 0.43 -16.55 -26.69
N PRO A 11 0.83 -16.18 -27.90
CA PRO A 11 0.00 -16.37 -29.09
C PRO A 11 -0.39 -17.84 -29.25
N ASP A 12 -1.60 -18.11 -29.73
CA ASP A 12 -2.09 -19.47 -29.96
C ASP A 12 -1.15 -20.33 -30.81
N ALA A 13 -0.48 -19.71 -31.77
CA ALA A 13 0.52 -20.37 -32.59
C ALA A 13 1.74 -20.86 -31.79
N GLU A 14 2.17 -20.10 -30.80
CA GLU A 14 3.24 -20.51 -29.89
C GLU A 14 2.79 -21.67 -29.00
N VAL A 15 1.54 -21.64 -28.51
CA VAL A 15 0.96 -22.76 -27.75
C VAL A 15 0.90 -24.02 -28.62
N ARG A 16 0.55 -23.89 -29.91
CA ARG A 16 0.58 -25.00 -30.87
C ARG A 16 2.01 -25.54 -31.03
N LEU A 17 3.00 -24.68 -31.21
CA LEU A 17 4.39 -25.08 -31.35
C LEU A 17 4.92 -25.85 -30.12
N ILE A 18 4.65 -25.33 -28.93
CA ILE A 18 5.02 -25.97 -27.66
C ILE A 18 4.34 -27.34 -27.54
N THR A 19 3.03 -27.41 -27.81
CA THR A 19 2.26 -28.65 -27.74
C THR A 19 2.80 -29.71 -28.67
N CYS A 20 2.98 -29.34 -29.95
CA CYS A 20 3.46 -30.26 -30.99
C CYS A 20 4.91 -30.74 -30.71
N ASN A 21 5.77 -29.83 -30.25
CA ASN A 21 7.15 -30.15 -29.90
C ASN A 21 7.22 -31.14 -28.71
N LEU A 22 6.44 -30.91 -27.67
CA LEU A 22 6.41 -31.78 -26.49
C LEU A 22 5.83 -33.17 -26.80
N LEU A 23 4.77 -33.24 -27.62
CA LEU A 23 4.19 -34.51 -28.03
C LEU A 23 5.13 -35.30 -28.94
N ALA A 24 5.75 -34.66 -29.93
CA ALA A 24 6.78 -35.30 -30.76
C ALA A 24 7.97 -35.75 -29.92
N GLY A 25 8.33 -35.00 -28.88
CA GLY A 25 9.44 -35.32 -27.97
C GLY A 25 9.21 -36.56 -27.07
N GLN A 26 7.98 -37.10 -27.02
CA GLN A 26 7.69 -38.34 -26.26
C GLN A 26 8.19 -39.61 -26.96
N PHE A 27 8.52 -39.54 -28.26
CA PHE A 27 8.99 -40.66 -29.04
C PHE A 27 10.53 -40.69 -29.08
N GLN A 28 11.10 -41.89 -29.23
CA GLN A 28 12.52 -42.04 -29.50
C GLN A 28 12.79 -41.75 -30.97
N TRP A 29 13.78 -40.94 -31.24
CA TRP A 29 14.19 -40.56 -32.61
C TRP A 29 15.59 -41.02 -32.92
N GLY A 30 15.88 -41.29 -34.19
CA GLY A 30 17.21 -41.60 -34.67
C GLY A 30 18.20 -40.44 -34.63
N TYR A 31 17.98 -39.50 -33.70
CA TYR A 31 18.76 -38.29 -33.49
C TYR A 31 19.07 -38.11 -32.00
N THR A 32 20.35 -37.83 -31.69
CA THR A 32 20.77 -37.48 -30.33
C THR A 32 20.79 -35.98 -30.19
N LYS A 33 19.93 -35.44 -29.31
CA LYS A 33 19.85 -34.00 -29.06
C LYS A 33 21.16 -33.47 -28.52
N SER A 34 21.73 -32.43 -29.20
CA SER A 34 22.88 -31.68 -28.71
C SER A 34 22.46 -30.62 -27.68
N GLU A 35 23.35 -30.30 -26.74
CA GLU A 35 23.12 -29.18 -25.80
C GLU A 35 22.89 -27.83 -26.50
N ASN A 36 23.42 -27.68 -27.72
CA ASN A 36 23.26 -26.46 -28.52
C ASN A 36 21.93 -26.36 -29.28
N ASP A 37 21.12 -27.41 -29.33
CA ASP A 37 19.86 -27.42 -30.11
C ASP A 37 18.75 -26.56 -29.50
N GLY A 38 18.87 -26.17 -28.24
CA GLY A 38 17.82 -25.45 -27.54
C GLY A 38 16.50 -26.22 -27.48
N PHE A 39 15.45 -25.58 -27.00
CA PHE A 39 14.11 -26.20 -26.88
C PHE A 39 13.44 -26.40 -28.25
N PHE A 40 13.61 -25.46 -29.16
CA PHE A 40 12.96 -25.47 -30.48
C PHE A 40 13.86 -25.88 -31.65
N GLY A 41 15.16 -26.13 -31.43
CA GLY A 41 16.09 -26.46 -32.51
C GLY A 41 15.70 -27.70 -33.29
N VAL A 42 15.33 -28.79 -32.61
CA VAL A 42 14.96 -30.06 -33.24
C VAL A 42 13.66 -29.94 -34.04
N CYS A 43 12.63 -29.27 -33.48
CA CYS A 43 11.34 -29.12 -34.16
C CYS A 43 11.38 -28.09 -35.31
N CYS A 44 12.40 -27.25 -35.37
CA CYS A 44 12.56 -26.23 -36.39
C CYS A 44 13.61 -26.58 -37.48
N GLY A 45 13.99 -27.83 -37.61
CA GLY A 45 14.73 -28.30 -38.76
C GLY A 45 16.00 -29.08 -38.51
N ASN A 46 16.53 -29.19 -37.27
CA ASN A 46 17.75 -29.95 -37.00
C ASN A 46 17.58 -31.45 -37.22
N TYR A 47 16.34 -31.95 -37.18
CA TYR A 47 16.02 -33.33 -37.53
C TYR A 47 14.68 -33.39 -38.28
N LEU A 48 14.76 -33.66 -39.61
CA LEU A 48 13.63 -33.52 -40.52
C LEU A 48 12.38 -34.37 -40.16
N PRO A 49 12.48 -35.67 -39.79
CA PRO A 49 11.31 -36.46 -39.41
C PRO A 49 10.56 -35.89 -38.19
N PHE A 50 11.30 -35.34 -37.24
CA PHE A 50 10.70 -34.66 -36.06
C PHE A 50 9.97 -33.36 -36.50
N ALA A 51 10.63 -32.50 -37.29
CA ALA A 51 10.06 -31.29 -37.81
C ALA A 51 8.79 -31.54 -38.64
N GLN A 52 8.80 -32.58 -39.48
CA GLN A 52 7.62 -32.98 -40.26
C GLN A 52 6.46 -33.48 -39.38
N THR A 53 6.74 -34.18 -38.28
CA THR A 53 5.76 -34.55 -37.28
C THR A 53 5.11 -33.31 -36.65
N VAL A 54 5.93 -32.31 -36.29
CA VAL A 54 5.45 -31.03 -35.73
C VAL A 54 4.62 -30.23 -36.76
N MET A 55 5.04 -30.18 -38.02
CA MET A 55 4.29 -29.55 -39.11
C MET A 55 2.91 -30.20 -39.30
N GLN A 56 2.84 -31.54 -39.30
CA GLN A 56 1.58 -32.28 -39.40
C GLN A 56 0.67 -31.96 -38.21
N CYS A 57 1.21 -31.92 -37.01
CA CYS A 57 0.51 -31.51 -35.80
C CYS A 57 -0.11 -30.11 -35.92
N PHE A 58 0.59 -29.15 -36.48
CA PHE A 58 0.05 -27.80 -36.76
C PHE A 58 -1.13 -27.83 -37.72
N VAL A 59 -1.02 -28.59 -38.81
CA VAL A 59 -2.09 -28.76 -39.80
C VAL A 59 -3.33 -29.36 -39.15
N ASP A 60 -3.16 -30.36 -38.32
CA ASP A 60 -4.26 -31.03 -37.63
C ASP A 60 -4.93 -30.12 -36.60
N LEU A 61 -4.18 -29.27 -35.89
CA LEU A 61 -4.73 -28.29 -34.94
C LEU A 61 -5.44 -27.12 -35.61
N LEU A 62 -5.03 -26.71 -36.83
CA LEU A 62 -5.69 -25.68 -37.63
C LEU A 62 -6.78 -26.23 -38.57
N GLN A 63 -7.28 -27.45 -38.27
CA GLN A 63 -8.39 -28.06 -38.99
C GLN A 63 -8.17 -28.22 -40.51
N GLY A 64 -6.93 -28.47 -40.90
CA GLY A 64 -6.57 -28.79 -42.28
C GLY A 64 -6.17 -27.62 -43.19
N ASP A 65 -6.14 -26.40 -42.69
CA ASP A 65 -5.54 -25.26 -43.44
C ASP A 65 -4.02 -25.36 -43.45
N LYS A 66 -3.49 -26.08 -44.45
CA LYS A 66 -2.06 -26.40 -44.61
C LYS A 66 -1.20 -25.15 -44.75
N VAL A 67 -1.66 -24.17 -45.54
CA VAL A 67 -0.86 -22.98 -45.84
C VAL A 67 -0.74 -22.09 -44.60
N ALA A 68 -1.85 -21.83 -43.93
CA ALA A 68 -1.83 -21.07 -42.68
C ALA A 68 -0.98 -21.75 -41.61
N ALA A 69 -1.14 -23.06 -41.42
CA ALA A 69 -0.40 -23.83 -40.43
C ALA A 69 1.12 -23.79 -40.66
N ILE A 70 1.56 -24.01 -41.89
CA ILE A 70 3.00 -24.03 -42.22
C ILE A 70 3.59 -22.63 -42.20
N THR A 71 2.79 -21.60 -42.54
CA THR A 71 3.21 -20.20 -42.42
C THR A 71 3.44 -19.82 -40.97
N GLU A 72 2.51 -20.17 -40.08
CA GLU A 72 2.69 -19.96 -38.63
C GLU A 72 3.92 -20.70 -38.10
N TYR A 73 4.04 -21.99 -38.36
CA TYR A 73 5.19 -22.80 -37.96
C TYR A 73 6.52 -22.16 -38.42
N THR A 74 6.65 -21.81 -39.68
CA THR A 74 7.86 -21.21 -40.26
C THR A 74 8.20 -19.88 -39.61
N THR A 75 7.19 -19.03 -39.40
CA THR A 75 7.34 -17.70 -38.75
C THR A 75 7.89 -17.85 -37.32
N TYR A 76 7.31 -18.75 -36.53
CA TYR A 76 7.75 -18.97 -35.14
C TYR A 76 9.10 -19.67 -35.06
N CYS A 77 9.36 -20.65 -35.92
CA CYS A 77 10.69 -21.28 -35.98
C CYS A 77 11.78 -20.24 -36.28
N ASN A 78 11.59 -19.39 -37.28
CA ASN A 78 12.58 -18.34 -37.59
C ASN A 78 12.76 -17.36 -36.42
N ALA A 79 11.66 -17.00 -35.71
CA ALA A 79 11.73 -16.10 -34.56
C ALA A 79 12.51 -16.69 -33.38
N TYR A 80 12.37 -18.00 -33.11
CA TYR A 80 12.99 -18.63 -31.93
C TYR A 80 14.38 -19.20 -32.18
N THR A 81 14.69 -19.65 -33.39
CA THR A 81 15.97 -20.27 -33.69
C THR A 81 16.92 -19.39 -34.50
N GLY A 82 16.42 -18.25 -35.01
CA GLY A 82 17.20 -17.39 -35.92
C GLY A 82 17.46 -18.00 -37.28
N THR A 83 16.74 -19.08 -37.64
CA THR A 83 16.84 -19.71 -38.96
C THR A 83 16.13 -18.84 -40.01
N ASN A 84 16.54 -18.99 -41.28
CA ASN A 84 15.86 -18.33 -42.43
C ASN A 84 15.11 -19.38 -43.25
N LEU A 85 14.18 -20.10 -42.64
CA LEU A 85 13.32 -21.04 -43.34
C LEU A 85 12.36 -20.27 -44.25
N SER A 86 12.30 -20.66 -45.55
CA SER A 86 11.28 -20.14 -46.44
C SER A 86 9.96 -20.92 -46.30
N ILE A 87 8.81 -20.25 -46.50
CA ILE A 87 7.50 -20.91 -46.43
C ILE A 87 7.38 -21.98 -47.52
N GLU A 88 7.91 -21.73 -48.73
CA GLU A 88 7.91 -22.69 -49.83
C GLU A 88 8.64 -23.96 -49.50
N ASN A 89 9.88 -23.86 -48.95
CA ASN A 89 10.65 -25.01 -48.50
C ASN A 89 9.96 -25.80 -47.41
N SER A 90 9.35 -25.09 -46.45
CA SER A 90 8.59 -25.73 -45.35
C SER A 90 7.34 -26.47 -45.89
N LEU A 91 6.64 -25.91 -46.88
CA LEU A 91 5.53 -26.59 -47.54
C LEU A 91 5.96 -27.82 -48.33
N GLU A 92 7.10 -27.77 -49.01
CA GLU A 92 7.69 -28.94 -49.70
C GLU A 92 8.09 -30.02 -48.70
N GLN A 93 8.79 -29.67 -47.62
CA GLN A 93 9.12 -30.60 -46.56
C GLN A 93 7.89 -31.23 -45.91
N PHE A 94 6.84 -30.45 -45.68
CA PHE A 94 5.55 -30.96 -45.18
C PHE A 94 4.93 -31.96 -46.17
N ALA A 95 4.86 -31.61 -47.44
CA ALA A 95 4.27 -32.46 -48.48
C ALA A 95 5.04 -33.80 -48.57
N ASN A 96 6.36 -33.75 -48.55
CA ASN A 96 7.22 -34.96 -48.53
C ASN A 96 6.98 -35.81 -47.27
N GLY A 97 6.88 -35.20 -46.08
CA GLY A 97 6.62 -35.87 -44.82
C GLY A 97 5.25 -36.51 -44.74
N SER A 98 4.20 -35.82 -45.24
CA SER A 98 2.81 -36.28 -45.19
C SER A 98 2.58 -37.62 -45.97
N ASN A 99 3.43 -37.92 -46.94
CA ASN A 99 3.37 -39.18 -47.69
C ASN A 99 4.00 -40.37 -46.96
N HIS A 100 4.72 -40.15 -45.87
CA HIS A 100 5.47 -41.18 -45.13
C HIS A 100 5.07 -41.30 -43.65
N LEU A 101 3.90 -40.77 -43.26
CA LEU A 101 3.40 -40.78 -41.89
C LEU A 101 3.10 -42.19 -41.38
N ILE A 102 3.57 -42.52 -40.18
CA ILE A 102 3.22 -43.73 -39.48
C ILE A 102 2.33 -43.44 -38.28
N SER A 103 1.25 -44.25 -38.14
CA SER A 103 0.29 -44.08 -37.03
C SER A 103 0.66 -44.89 -35.78
N ASN A 104 1.47 -45.94 -35.91
CA ASN A 104 1.93 -46.82 -34.82
C ASN A 104 3.44 -46.87 -34.77
N PRO A 105 4.11 -45.90 -34.14
CA PRO A 105 5.56 -45.93 -33.98
C PRO A 105 5.97 -47.10 -33.08
N GLY A 106 7.06 -47.78 -33.45
CA GLY A 106 7.64 -48.85 -32.63
C GLY A 106 8.34 -48.29 -31.38
N ALA A 107 8.71 -49.19 -30.47
CA ALA A 107 9.42 -48.82 -29.23
C ALA A 107 10.88 -48.36 -29.46
N GLY A 108 11.40 -48.47 -30.71
CA GLY A 108 12.75 -48.06 -31.10
C GLY A 108 12.84 -46.68 -31.70
N ALA A 109 14.05 -46.30 -32.16
CA ALA A 109 14.29 -45.02 -32.81
C ALA A 109 13.48 -44.85 -34.10
N ASN A 110 12.78 -43.76 -34.24
CA ASN A 110 11.96 -43.42 -35.42
C ASN A 110 12.77 -42.57 -36.40
N TYR A 111 12.70 -42.95 -37.68
CA TYR A 111 13.38 -42.26 -38.79
C TYR A 111 12.38 -41.66 -39.82
N VAL A 112 11.11 -41.77 -39.54
CA VAL A 112 10.01 -41.27 -40.38
C VAL A 112 9.06 -40.45 -39.53
N PRO A 113 8.31 -39.50 -40.12
CA PRO A 113 7.36 -38.66 -39.36
C PRO A 113 6.20 -39.50 -38.82
N ILE A 114 5.70 -39.09 -37.64
CA ILE A 114 4.66 -39.79 -36.87
C ILE A 114 3.36 -38.98 -36.97
N LEU A 115 2.24 -39.66 -37.22
CA LEU A 115 0.89 -39.10 -37.10
C LEU A 115 0.43 -39.17 -35.64
N LEU A 116 0.24 -38.03 -35.03
CA LEU A 116 -0.28 -37.95 -33.65
C LEU A 116 -1.78 -38.21 -33.63
N SER A 117 -2.28 -38.88 -32.61
CA SER A 117 -3.71 -39.08 -32.45
C SER A 117 -4.43 -37.74 -32.23
N SER A 118 -5.52 -37.50 -33.00
CA SER A 118 -6.28 -36.25 -32.94
C SER A 118 -6.80 -35.93 -31.54
N ASP A 119 -7.21 -36.98 -30.77
CA ASP A 119 -7.75 -36.77 -29.42
C ASP A 119 -6.65 -36.37 -28.43
N VAL A 120 -5.49 -37.06 -28.49
CA VAL A 120 -4.31 -36.73 -27.68
C VAL A 120 -3.82 -35.31 -28.00
N LEU A 121 -3.80 -34.98 -29.29
CA LEU A 121 -3.38 -33.67 -29.77
C LEU A 121 -4.24 -32.54 -29.22
N LYS A 122 -5.57 -32.63 -29.43
CA LYS A 122 -6.53 -31.62 -28.96
C LYS A 122 -6.49 -31.47 -27.45
N GLN A 123 -6.42 -32.60 -26.73
CA GLN A 123 -6.41 -32.59 -25.26
C GLN A 123 -5.16 -31.92 -24.71
N ASN A 124 -3.98 -32.19 -25.27
CA ASN A 124 -2.75 -31.52 -24.82
C ASN A 124 -2.70 -30.05 -25.25
N TYR A 125 -3.21 -29.71 -26.44
CA TYR A 125 -3.31 -28.31 -26.87
C TYR A 125 -4.16 -27.50 -25.89
N TYR A 126 -5.37 -27.96 -25.56
CA TYR A 126 -6.22 -27.27 -24.60
C TYR A 126 -5.61 -27.21 -23.20
N PHE A 127 -4.85 -28.22 -22.78
CA PHE A 127 -4.14 -28.20 -21.51
C PHE A 127 -3.15 -27.02 -21.44
N PHE A 128 -2.27 -26.86 -22.43
CA PHE A 128 -1.32 -25.76 -22.49
C PHE A 128 -2.03 -24.43 -22.71
N TYR A 129 -3.02 -24.37 -23.59
CA TYR A 129 -3.83 -23.19 -23.82
C TYR A 129 -4.41 -22.64 -22.53
N TYR A 130 -5.03 -23.48 -21.70
CA TYR A 130 -5.61 -23.06 -20.43
C TYR A 130 -4.57 -22.65 -19.38
N ILE A 131 -3.38 -23.28 -19.35
CA ILE A 131 -2.30 -22.85 -18.47
C ILE A 131 -1.89 -21.41 -18.82
N TYR A 132 -1.62 -21.15 -20.09
CA TYR A 132 -1.17 -19.82 -20.52
C TYR A 132 -2.28 -18.76 -20.42
N HIS A 133 -3.50 -19.13 -20.77
CA HIS A 133 -4.66 -18.27 -20.57
C HIS A 133 -4.86 -17.88 -19.10
N ASN A 134 -4.58 -18.81 -18.18
CA ASN A 134 -4.66 -18.51 -16.75
C ASN A 134 -3.59 -17.50 -16.28
N PHE A 135 -2.40 -17.48 -16.87
CA PHE A 135 -1.41 -16.41 -16.60
C PHE A 135 -1.92 -15.04 -17.06
N LYS A 136 -2.47 -14.96 -18.26
CA LYS A 136 -3.11 -13.73 -18.75
C LYS A 136 -4.24 -13.30 -17.82
N LEU A 137 -5.12 -14.23 -17.48
CA LEU A 137 -6.25 -13.96 -16.60
C LEU A 137 -5.80 -13.53 -15.18
N ALA A 138 -4.69 -14.06 -14.66
CA ALA A 138 -4.11 -13.59 -13.40
C ALA A 138 -3.62 -12.13 -13.48
N PHE A 139 -3.03 -11.74 -14.62
CA PHE A 139 -2.65 -10.36 -14.88
C PHE A 139 -3.88 -9.45 -14.99
N ASP A 140 -4.87 -9.84 -15.77
CA ASP A 140 -6.11 -9.07 -15.97
C ASP A 140 -6.88 -8.90 -14.67
N CYS A 141 -6.98 -9.94 -13.84
CA CYS A 141 -7.54 -9.88 -12.49
C CYS A 141 -6.79 -8.88 -11.60
N SER A 142 -5.45 -8.86 -11.66
CA SER A 142 -4.62 -7.90 -10.91
C SER A 142 -4.87 -6.46 -11.38
N MET A 143 -5.00 -6.25 -12.69
CA MET A 143 -5.37 -4.95 -13.26
C MET A 143 -6.79 -4.54 -12.84
N MET A 144 -7.76 -5.46 -12.87
CA MET A 144 -9.15 -5.20 -12.43
C MET A 144 -9.22 -4.75 -10.97
N VAL A 145 -8.47 -5.39 -10.07
CA VAL A 145 -8.37 -4.97 -8.67
C VAL A 145 -7.87 -3.54 -8.57
N ASN A 146 -6.75 -3.22 -9.23
CA ASN A 146 -6.18 -1.87 -9.18
C ASN A 146 -7.14 -0.82 -9.79
N ILE A 147 -7.74 -1.09 -10.95
CA ILE A 147 -8.70 -0.19 -11.60
C ILE A 147 -9.91 0.06 -10.69
N SER A 148 -10.45 -0.99 -10.08
CA SER A 148 -11.59 -0.88 -9.15
C SER A 148 -11.27 0.03 -7.96
N ILE A 149 -10.07 -0.11 -7.39
CA ILE A 149 -9.60 0.74 -6.30
C ILE A 149 -9.51 2.20 -6.76
N TRP A 150 -8.94 2.47 -7.94
CA TRP A 150 -8.84 3.83 -8.47
C TRP A 150 -10.21 4.44 -8.77
N ILE A 151 -11.18 3.66 -9.27
CA ILE A 151 -12.57 4.11 -9.44
C ILE A 151 -13.16 4.54 -8.09
N ILE A 152 -13.00 3.73 -7.04
CA ILE A 152 -13.50 4.06 -5.69
C ILE A 152 -12.82 5.35 -5.18
N ILE A 153 -11.51 5.49 -5.35
CA ILE A 153 -10.77 6.70 -4.95
C ILE A 153 -11.31 7.93 -5.69
N CYS A 154 -11.56 7.84 -6.99
CA CYS A 154 -12.14 8.93 -7.77
C CYS A 154 -13.55 9.30 -7.26
N LEU A 155 -14.39 8.31 -6.96
CA LEU A 155 -15.72 8.54 -6.40
C LEU A 155 -15.65 9.26 -5.04
N LEU A 156 -14.73 8.85 -4.16
CA LEU A 156 -14.50 9.52 -2.87
C LEU A 156 -13.97 10.95 -3.04
N ALA A 157 -13.08 11.18 -4.00
CA ALA A 157 -12.58 12.52 -4.32
C ALA A 157 -13.69 13.43 -4.86
N ILE A 158 -14.58 12.91 -5.69
CA ILE A 158 -15.76 13.62 -6.20
C ILE A 158 -16.74 13.91 -5.03
N GLN A 159 -17.02 12.91 -4.21
CA GLN A 159 -17.89 13.07 -3.03
C GLN A 159 -17.40 14.18 -2.09
N LYS A 160 -16.08 14.28 -1.89
CA LYS A 160 -15.50 15.35 -1.08
C LYS A 160 -15.79 16.74 -1.65
N ARG A 161 -15.81 16.88 -2.98
CA ARG A 161 -16.07 18.16 -3.66
C ARG A 161 -17.56 18.49 -3.75
N LEU A 162 -18.43 17.48 -3.76
CA LEU A 162 -19.88 17.65 -3.85
C LEU A 162 -20.45 17.88 -2.44
N ASN A 163 -20.88 19.13 -2.17
CA ASN A 163 -21.48 19.50 -0.90
C ASN A 163 -23.01 19.40 -0.94
N CYS A 164 -23.57 18.20 -1.15
CA CYS A 164 -25.02 17.99 -1.15
C CYS A 164 -25.52 17.36 0.16
N ARG A 165 -26.76 17.67 0.54
CA ARG A 165 -27.37 17.26 1.83
C ARG A 165 -27.40 15.72 2.01
N LEU A 166 -27.65 14.98 0.93
CA LEU A 166 -27.68 13.52 0.95
C LEU A 166 -26.28 12.93 1.26
N LEU A 167 -25.26 13.48 0.60
CA LEU A 167 -23.87 13.03 0.79
C LEU A 167 -23.34 13.35 2.21
N ARG A 168 -23.80 14.45 2.82
CA ARG A 168 -23.48 14.77 4.22
C ARG A 168 -24.04 13.73 5.19
N LYS A 169 -25.30 13.34 5.00
CA LYS A 169 -25.92 12.29 5.82
C LYS A 169 -25.21 10.94 5.69
N VAL A 170 -24.74 10.60 4.49
CA VAL A 170 -23.91 9.40 4.25
C VAL A 170 -22.56 9.56 4.95
N ARG A 171 -21.91 10.73 4.80
CA ARG A 171 -20.60 11.01 5.40
C ARG A 171 -20.64 10.92 6.94
N SER A 172 -21.70 11.40 7.60
CA SER A 172 -21.84 11.28 9.06
C SER A 172 -21.79 9.82 9.54
N ARG A 173 -22.48 8.92 8.81
CA ARG A 173 -22.43 7.48 9.12
C ARG A 173 -21.05 6.89 8.90
N PHE A 174 -20.35 7.29 7.84
CA PHE A 174 -19.01 6.80 7.56
C PHE A 174 -17.94 7.37 8.50
N THR A 175 -18.16 8.55 9.08
CA THR A 175 -17.27 9.16 10.06
C THR A 175 -17.39 8.50 11.43
N SER A 176 -18.55 7.92 11.76
CA SER A 176 -18.77 7.21 13.03
C SER A 176 -17.84 6.01 13.17
N THR A 177 -17.50 5.68 14.40
CA THR A 177 -16.69 4.49 14.72
C THR A 177 -17.56 3.23 14.87
N ILE A 178 -17.02 2.06 14.61
CA ILE A 178 -17.69 0.78 14.88
C ILE A 178 -17.87 0.58 16.40
N SER A 179 -16.91 1.09 17.15
CA SER A 179 -16.88 1.09 18.61
C SER A 179 -16.71 2.53 19.07
N THR A 180 -16.85 2.80 20.35
CA THR A 180 -16.56 4.12 20.93
C THR A 180 -15.09 4.54 20.82
N THR A 181 -14.24 3.71 20.25
CA THR A 181 -12.78 3.91 20.16
C THR A 181 -12.29 3.74 18.74
N HIS A 182 -11.61 4.77 18.19
CA HIS A 182 -10.92 4.72 16.89
C HIS A 182 -9.41 4.97 17.04
N HIS A 183 -9.03 5.95 17.88
CA HIS A 183 -7.61 6.29 18.10
C HIS A 183 -7.01 5.57 19.30
N THR A 184 -7.84 4.96 20.14
CA THR A 184 -7.37 4.17 21.29
C THR A 184 -7.22 2.70 20.90
N GLU A 185 -6.13 2.11 21.34
CA GLU A 185 -5.84 0.70 21.07
C GLU A 185 -6.77 -0.22 21.84
N THR A 186 -7.43 -1.12 21.14
CA THR A 186 -8.36 -2.08 21.73
C THR A 186 -7.79 -3.48 21.64
N LYS A 187 -7.98 -4.30 22.68
CA LYS A 187 -7.64 -5.72 22.68
C LYS A 187 -8.77 -6.49 22.01
N ILE A 188 -8.57 -6.98 20.79
CA ILE A 188 -9.55 -7.87 20.12
C ILE A 188 -9.44 -9.30 20.66
N PHE A 189 -8.20 -9.79 20.85
CA PHE A 189 -7.90 -11.05 21.52
C PHE A 189 -6.90 -10.78 22.65
N ARG A 190 -6.81 -11.66 23.61
CA ARG A 190 -5.92 -11.53 24.79
C ARG A 190 -4.50 -11.02 24.45
N TRP A 191 -4.05 -11.18 23.20
CA TRP A 191 -2.70 -10.90 22.74
C TRP A 191 -2.60 -9.84 21.64
N TYR A 192 -3.72 -9.45 21.01
CA TYR A 192 -3.70 -8.59 19.85
C TYR A 192 -4.32 -7.23 20.15
N LEU A 193 -3.48 -6.19 20.12
CA LEU A 193 -3.89 -4.80 20.20
C LEU A 193 -3.98 -4.23 18.79
N THR A 194 -5.09 -3.59 18.48
CA THR A 194 -5.29 -2.91 17.19
C THR A 194 -6.11 -1.64 17.38
N ILE A 195 -6.00 -0.77 16.40
CA ILE A 195 -6.88 0.39 16.25
C ILE A 195 -8.09 -0.07 15.45
N LEU A 196 -9.29 0.20 15.96
CA LEU A 196 -10.53 -0.14 15.27
C LEU A 196 -10.80 0.89 14.17
N PRO A 197 -11.17 0.46 12.95
CA PRO A 197 -11.49 1.36 11.86
C PRO A 197 -12.83 2.08 12.08
N THR A 198 -13.01 3.20 11.38
CA THR A 198 -14.32 3.82 11.22
C THR A 198 -15.24 2.93 10.38
N ILE A 199 -16.54 3.21 10.39
CA ILE A 199 -17.50 2.50 9.53
C ILE A 199 -17.13 2.65 8.06
N GLY A 200 -16.69 3.85 7.63
CA GLY A 200 -16.24 4.10 6.26
C GLY A 200 -14.99 3.31 5.88
N GLU A 201 -13.99 3.28 6.76
CA GLU A 201 -12.78 2.48 6.55
C GLU A 201 -13.09 0.99 6.46
N THR A 202 -14.05 0.51 7.27
CA THR A 202 -14.48 -0.89 7.25
C THR A 202 -15.18 -1.25 5.96
N TRP A 203 -16.11 -0.41 5.46
CA TRP A 203 -16.77 -0.67 4.19
C TRP A 203 -15.80 -0.69 3.03
N PHE A 204 -14.86 0.26 2.98
CA PHE A 204 -13.80 0.25 1.96
C PHE A 204 -12.95 -1.02 2.03
N LEU A 205 -12.57 -1.44 3.23
CA LEU A 205 -11.81 -2.67 3.44
C LEU A 205 -12.61 -3.90 3.01
N LEU A 206 -13.89 -3.99 3.37
CA LEU A 206 -14.75 -5.10 2.97
C LEU A 206 -14.91 -5.19 1.45
N ILE A 207 -15.15 -4.06 0.78
CA ILE A 207 -15.24 -4.01 -0.68
C ILE A 207 -13.92 -4.47 -1.31
N PHE A 208 -12.78 -3.97 -0.80
CA PHE A 208 -11.46 -4.38 -1.25
C PHE A 208 -11.24 -5.90 -1.09
N LEU A 209 -11.59 -6.47 0.06
CA LEU A 209 -11.47 -7.92 0.30
C LEU A 209 -12.41 -8.73 -0.59
N ILE A 210 -13.66 -8.29 -0.73
CA ILE A 210 -14.66 -8.98 -1.59
C ILE A 210 -14.18 -9.00 -3.04
N ILE A 211 -13.71 -7.87 -3.59
CA ILE A 211 -13.18 -7.84 -4.96
C ILE A 211 -12.02 -8.83 -5.12
N ASN A 212 -11.07 -8.85 -4.19
CA ASN A 212 -9.93 -9.77 -4.25
C ASN A 212 -10.36 -11.24 -4.13
N VAL A 213 -11.32 -11.58 -3.27
CA VAL A 213 -11.88 -12.94 -3.17
C VAL A 213 -12.58 -13.32 -4.47
N LEU A 214 -13.43 -12.46 -5.03
CA LEU A 214 -14.12 -12.74 -6.28
C LEU A 214 -13.14 -13.03 -7.42
N VAL A 215 -12.16 -12.17 -7.66
CA VAL A 215 -11.18 -12.38 -8.74
C VAL A 215 -10.24 -13.56 -8.48
N SER A 216 -10.08 -13.99 -7.23
CA SER A 216 -9.31 -15.19 -6.89
C SER A 216 -10.08 -16.50 -7.05
N THR A 217 -11.40 -16.45 -7.18
CA THR A 217 -12.26 -17.65 -7.20
C THR A 217 -12.98 -17.91 -8.51
N ILE A 218 -13.12 -16.90 -9.38
CA ILE A 218 -13.88 -17.02 -10.63
C ILE A 218 -13.02 -17.58 -11.78
N HIS A 219 -13.68 -18.19 -12.75
CA HIS A 219 -13.13 -18.56 -14.06
C HIS A 219 -11.94 -19.54 -14.02
N TYR A 220 -12.08 -20.64 -13.26
CA TYR A 220 -11.12 -21.73 -13.34
C TYR A 220 -11.62 -22.81 -14.32
N PRO A 221 -10.87 -23.12 -15.38
CA PRO A 221 -11.19 -24.25 -16.24
C PRO A 221 -10.91 -25.56 -15.51
N LEU A 222 -11.89 -26.45 -15.48
CA LEU A 222 -11.71 -27.84 -15.00
C LEU A 222 -11.37 -28.71 -16.20
N TYR A 223 -10.09 -28.89 -16.45
CA TYR A 223 -9.58 -29.66 -17.58
C TYR A 223 -8.78 -30.89 -17.14
N GLU A 224 -8.90 -31.99 -17.86
CA GLU A 224 -8.19 -33.24 -17.61
C GLU A 224 -7.16 -33.47 -18.71
N SER A 225 -5.90 -33.61 -18.34
CA SER A 225 -4.81 -33.87 -19.28
C SER A 225 -4.59 -35.38 -19.46
N ASN A 226 -4.20 -35.80 -20.66
CA ASN A 226 -3.72 -37.16 -20.93
C ASN A 226 -2.40 -37.51 -20.25
N THR A 227 -1.73 -36.52 -19.64
CA THR A 227 -0.45 -36.73 -18.93
C THR A 227 -0.63 -37.43 -17.57
N GLY A 228 -1.84 -37.91 -17.24
CA GLY A 228 -2.15 -38.57 -15.96
C GLY A 228 -2.40 -37.60 -14.80
N GLU A 229 -2.27 -36.30 -15.03
CA GLU A 229 -2.62 -35.29 -14.03
C GLU A 229 -4.14 -35.05 -14.05
N GLY A 230 -4.83 -35.41 -12.98
CA GLY A 230 -6.28 -35.25 -12.85
C GLY A 230 -6.69 -33.78 -12.76
N LYS A 231 -8.01 -33.51 -12.97
CA LYS A 231 -8.63 -32.16 -12.92
C LYS A 231 -8.24 -31.34 -11.69
N MET A 232 -8.09 -31.98 -10.54
CA MET A 232 -7.76 -31.30 -9.27
C MET A 232 -6.32 -30.76 -9.28
N VAL A 233 -5.38 -31.49 -9.86
CA VAL A 233 -3.98 -31.05 -9.98
C VAL A 233 -3.88 -29.85 -10.91
N PHE A 234 -4.60 -29.87 -12.02
CA PHE A 234 -4.70 -28.75 -12.92
C PHE A 234 -5.27 -27.51 -12.22
N LEU A 235 -6.37 -27.67 -11.46
CA LEU A 235 -6.96 -26.60 -10.67
C LEU A 235 -5.98 -26.01 -9.66
N VAL A 236 -5.23 -26.87 -8.94
CA VAL A 236 -4.20 -26.42 -7.97
C VAL A 236 -3.16 -25.52 -8.65
N LYS A 237 -2.66 -25.90 -9.83
CA LYS A 237 -1.72 -25.06 -10.60
C LYS A 237 -2.34 -23.71 -11.01
N CYS A 238 -3.59 -23.71 -11.47
CA CYS A 238 -4.30 -22.50 -11.85
C CYS A 238 -4.51 -21.55 -10.66
N VAL A 239 -4.90 -22.07 -9.51
CA VAL A 239 -5.07 -21.28 -8.27
C VAL A 239 -3.72 -20.75 -7.79
N ALA A 240 -2.67 -21.58 -7.82
CA ALA A 240 -1.32 -21.16 -7.47
C ALA A 240 -0.84 -19.98 -8.33
N ASN A 241 -0.97 -20.07 -9.65
CA ASN A 241 -0.58 -18.99 -10.55
C ASN A 241 -1.42 -17.71 -10.36
N ARG A 242 -2.73 -17.86 -10.16
CA ARG A 242 -3.63 -16.72 -9.92
C ARG A 242 -3.27 -15.98 -8.64
N THR A 243 -3.06 -16.70 -7.54
CA THR A 243 -2.71 -16.08 -6.26
C THR A 243 -1.32 -15.42 -6.31
N GLY A 244 -0.35 -16.03 -7.00
CA GLY A 244 0.94 -15.38 -7.27
C GLY A 244 0.79 -14.06 -8.03
N GLY A 245 0.01 -14.05 -9.12
CA GLY A 245 -0.26 -12.85 -9.89
C GLY A 245 -0.95 -11.75 -9.09
N LEU A 246 -1.97 -12.09 -8.30
CA LEU A 246 -2.66 -11.15 -7.42
C LEU A 246 -1.73 -10.57 -6.34
N ALA A 247 -0.82 -11.37 -5.78
CA ALA A 247 0.19 -10.89 -4.83
C ALA A 247 1.08 -9.80 -5.47
N PHE A 248 1.56 -10.02 -6.68
CA PHE A 248 2.35 -9.03 -7.43
C PHE A 248 1.54 -7.78 -7.80
N GLY A 249 0.29 -7.94 -8.20
CA GLY A 249 -0.61 -6.82 -8.49
C GLY A 249 -0.89 -5.90 -7.32
N LEU A 250 -0.78 -6.38 -6.07
CA LEU A 250 -0.93 -5.59 -4.85
C LEU A 250 0.34 -4.85 -4.42
N LEU A 251 1.52 -5.17 -4.97
CA LEU A 251 2.79 -4.52 -4.60
C LEU A 251 2.77 -3.00 -4.76
N PRO A 252 2.40 -2.42 -5.94
CA PRO A 252 2.40 -0.97 -6.13
C PRO A 252 1.45 -0.26 -5.17
N LEU A 253 0.27 -0.83 -4.93
CA LEU A 253 -0.71 -0.28 -3.99
C LEU A 253 -0.14 -0.27 -2.57
N THR A 254 0.49 -1.37 -2.15
CA THR A 254 1.09 -1.51 -0.82
C THR A 254 2.16 -0.43 -0.59
N VAL A 255 3.03 -0.19 -1.57
CA VAL A 255 4.06 0.85 -1.49
C VAL A 255 3.46 2.25 -1.49
N LEU A 256 2.51 2.52 -2.39
CA LEU A 256 1.85 3.82 -2.51
C LEU A 256 1.19 4.22 -1.19
N LEU A 257 0.49 3.29 -0.53
CA LEU A 257 -0.20 3.54 0.74
C LEU A 257 0.77 3.81 1.91
N ALA A 258 2.01 3.35 1.84
CA ALA A 258 3.04 3.64 2.85
C ALA A 258 3.72 4.99 2.66
N GLY A 259 3.63 5.59 1.48
CA GLY A 259 4.27 6.86 1.13
C GLY A 259 3.69 8.05 1.91
N ARG A 260 4.56 8.96 2.37
CA ARG A 260 4.14 10.22 2.99
C ARG A 260 3.55 11.20 1.98
N ASN A 261 4.05 11.17 0.75
CA ASN A 261 3.57 11.99 -0.37
C ASN A 261 2.57 11.19 -1.22
N ASN A 262 1.47 10.82 -0.58
CA ASN A 262 0.48 9.94 -1.16
C ASN A 262 -0.56 10.72 -1.99
N ILE A 263 -0.65 10.41 -3.28
CA ILE A 263 -1.62 11.03 -4.19
C ILE A 263 -3.07 10.75 -3.76
N ILE A 264 -3.34 9.57 -3.18
CA ILE A 264 -4.67 9.20 -2.69
C ILE A 264 -5.09 10.15 -1.57
N SER A 265 -4.20 10.37 -0.59
CA SER A 265 -4.43 11.33 0.49
C SER A 265 -4.68 12.76 -0.05
N SER A 266 -3.92 13.18 -1.05
CA SER A 266 -4.09 14.50 -1.69
C SER A 266 -5.44 14.65 -2.40
N LEU A 267 -5.91 13.62 -3.07
CA LEU A 267 -7.19 13.62 -3.79
C LEU A 267 -8.40 13.51 -2.86
N THR A 268 -8.34 12.60 -1.90
CA THR A 268 -9.48 12.27 -1.03
C THR A 268 -9.50 13.10 0.25
N GLY A 269 -8.35 13.65 0.68
CA GLY A 269 -8.16 14.31 1.98
C GLY A 269 -8.14 13.34 3.16
N MET A 270 -8.01 12.05 2.91
CA MET A 270 -7.85 11.07 3.98
C MET A 270 -6.51 11.28 4.71
N PRO A 271 -6.48 11.19 6.04
CA PRO A 271 -5.27 11.35 6.81
C PRO A 271 -4.27 10.21 6.56
N TYR A 272 -3.00 10.46 6.85
CA TYR A 272 -1.94 9.48 6.65
C TYR A 272 -2.12 8.20 7.49
N CYS A 273 -2.70 8.31 8.69
CA CYS A 273 -3.02 7.13 9.53
C CYS A 273 -3.97 6.15 8.83
N THR A 274 -4.99 6.64 8.11
CA THR A 274 -5.88 5.84 7.28
C THR A 274 -5.14 5.16 6.12
N MET A 275 -4.18 5.87 5.49
CA MET A 275 -3.33 5.26 4.45
C MET A 275 -2.49 4.11 5.01
N ILE A 276 -1.89 4.28 6.19
CA ILE A 276 -1.15 3.22 6.88
C ILE A 276 -2.06 2.05 7.31
N PHE A 277 -3.31 2.32 7.68
CA PHE A 277 -4.29 1.26 7.95
C PHE A 277 -4.51 0.38 6.72
N TYR A 278 -4.75 0.97 5.54
CA TYR A 278 -4.91 0.22 4.29
C TYR A 278 -3.61 -0.43 3.81
N HIS A 279 -2.45 0.21 4.02
CA HIS A 279 -1.14 -0.42 3.79
C HIS A 279 -1.00 -1.76 4.52
N LYS A 280 -1.36 -1.79 5.80
CA LYS A 280 -1.29 -3.02 6.62
C LYS A 280 -2.19 -4.13 6.06
N TRP A 281 -3.40 -3.80 5.60
CA TRP A 281 -4.32 -4.78 5.04
C TRP A 281 -3.92 -5.25 3.66
N ALA A 282 -3.46 -4.35 2.79
CA ALA A 282 -2.92 -4.71 1.48
C ALA A 282 -1.71 -5.64 1.60
N ALA A 283 -0.77 -5.32 2.52
CA ALA A 283 0.40 -6.16 2.78
C ALA A 283 0.03 -7.55 3.33
N ARG A 284 -0.94 -7.64 4.25
CA ARG A 284 -1.43 -8.92 4.78
C ARG A 284 -2.06 -9.78 3.68
N LEU A 285 -2.92 -9.18 2.85
CA LEU A 285 -3.56 -9.90 1.76
C LEU A 285 -2.54 -10.36 0.70
N MET A 286 -1.58 -9.50 0.36
CA MET A 286 -0.45 -9.83 -0.50
C MET A 286 0.34 -11.02 0.04
N THR A 287 0.64 -11.03 1.36
CA THR A 287 1.34 -12.14 2.02
C THR A 287 0.51 -13.42 2.01
N ILE A 288 -0.81 -13.34 2.25
CA ILE A 288 -1.71 -14.50 2.16
C ILE A 288 -1.71 -15.09 0.74
N PHE A 289 -1.80 -14.25 -0.29
CA PHE A 289 -1.75 -14.71 -1.67
C PHE A 289 -0.38 -15.32 -2.03
N GLY A 290 0.72 -14.68 -1.64
CA GLY A 290 2.08 -15.21 -1.85
C GLY A 290 2.31 -16.54 -1.12
N PHE A 291 1.85 -16.64 0.12
CA PHE A 291 1.91 -17.88 0.90
C PHE A 291 1.08 -19.00 0.25
N THR A 292 -0.15 -18.71 -0.17
CA THR A 292 -1.03 -19.68 -0.87
C THR A 292 -0.37 -20.15 -2.16
N HIS A 293 0.20 -19.24 -2.95
CA HIS A 293 0.97 -19.57 -4.15
C HIS A 293 2.11 -20.55 -3.86
N GLY A 294 2.97 -20.22 -2.89
CA GLY A 294 4.12 -21.03 -2.51
C GLY A 294 3.72 -22.42 -1.97
N MET A 295 2.68 -22.48 -1.12
CA MET A 295 2.18 -23.73 -0.55
C MET A 295 1.59 -24.65 -1.61
N LEU A 296 0.81 -24.12 -2.55
CA LEU A 296 0.21 -24.92 -3.62
C LEU A 296 1.27 -25.48 -4.59
N TRP A 297 2.28 -24.67 -4.96
CA TRP A 297 3.39 -25.16 -5.78
C TRP A 297 4.26 -26.19 -5.04
N SER A 298 4.59 -25.95 -3.79
CA SER A 298 5.32 -26.91 -2.95
C SER A 298 4.55 -28.21 -2.79
N GLY A 299 3.26 -28.12 -2.51
CA GLY A 299 2.36 -29.27 -2.39
C GLY A 299 2.27 -30.09 -3.69
N TYR A 300 2.19 -29.41 -4.85
CA TYR A 300 2.23 -30.07 -6.15
C TYR A 300 3.53 -30.83 -6.38
N CYS A 301 4.68 -30.21 -6.07
CA CYS A 301 5.98 -30.86 -6.22
C CYS A 301 6.11 -32.12 -5.33
N LEU A 302 5.69 -32.01 -4.07
CA LEU A 302 5.71 -33.14 -3.13
C LEU A 302 4.76 -34.26 -3.53
N TRP A 303 3.59 -33.91 -4.10
CA TRP A 303 2.62 -34.90 -4.59
C TRP A 303 3.15 -35.66 -5.80
N LYS A 304 3.87 -34.96 -6.71
CA LYS A 304 4.39 -35.57 -7.95
C LYS A 304 5.56 -36.52 -7.66
N GLU A 305 6.55 -36.05 -6.95
CA GLU A 305 7.73 -36.79 -6.49
C GLU A 305 8.29 -36.15 -5.23
N ALA A 306 8.55 -36.91 -4.19
CA ALA A 306 9.06 -36.39 -2.92
C ALA A 306 10.40 -35.62 -3.07
N GLU A 307 11.25 -36.02 -4.02
CA GLU A 307 12.55 -35.39 -4.27
C GLU A 307 12.47 -34.16 -5.19
N LEU A 308 11.36 -33.97 -5.90
CA LEU A 308 11.22 -32.91 -6.91
C LEU A 308 11.37 -31.51 -6.32
N LEU A 309 10.73 -31.26 -5.16
CA LEU A 309 10.86 -29.98 -4.47
C LEU A 309 12.30 -29.71 -4.03
N ALA A 310 12.97 -30.72 -3.46
CA ALA A 310 14.37 -30.61 -3.04
C ALA A 310 15.30 -30.35 -4.23
N ASN A 311 15.04 -30.98 -5.36
CA ASN A 311 15.77 -30.76 -6.59
C ASN A 311 15.57 -29.35 -7.13
N TYR A 312 14.32 -28.85 -7.21
CA TYR A 312 14.05 -27.48 -7.64
C TYR A 312 14.68 -26.42 -6.73
N LEU A 313 14.68 -26.65 -5.42
CA LEU A 313 15.38 -25.77 -4.48
C LEU A 313 16.90 -25.76 -4.68
N LYS A 314 17.50 -26.87 -5.14
CA LYS A 314 18.94 -26.95 -5.42
C LYS A 314 19.30 -26.34 -6.77
N THR A 315 18.53 -26.61 -7.80
CA THR A 315 18.88 -26.31 -9.19
C THR A 315 18.27 -25.02 -9.74
N THR A 316 17.07 -24.62 -9.26
CA THR A 316 16.26 -23.55 -9.87
C THR A 316 16.23 -22.29 -9.01
N PRO A 317 16.89 -21.20 -9.40
CA PRO A 317 16.88 -19.93 -8.66
C PRO A 317 15.47 -19.41 -8.39
N LEU A 318 14.55 -19.56 -9.35
CA LEU A 318 13.14 -19.19 -9.24
C LEU A 318 12.50 -19.74 -7.94
N PHE A 319 12.65 -21.05 -7.67
CA PHE A 319 12.07 -21.68 -6.47
C PHE A 319 12.72 -21.17 -5.18
N ARG A 320 14.06 -21.05 -5.16
CA ARG A 320 14.78 -20.53 -3.98
C ARG A 320 14.32 -19.14 -3.60
N TRP A 321 14.25 -18.23 -4.58
CA TRP A 321 13.79 -16.87 -4.33
C TRP A 321 12.31 -16.81 -3.97
N GLY A 322 11.48 -17.70 -4.52
CA GLY A 322 10.08 -17.84 -4.15
C GLY A 322 9.89 -18.13 -2.65
N VAL A 323 10.67 -19.08 -2.10
CA VAL A 323 10.64 -19.39 -0.66
C VAL A 323 11.15 -18.18 0.15
N ILE A 324 12.31 -17.61 -0.23
CA ILE A 324 12.89 -16.46 0.49
C ILE A 324 11.92 -15.28 0.57
N ILE A 325 11.27 -14.90 -0.54
CA ILE A 325 10.33 -13.76 -0.51
C ILE A 325 9.05 -14.06 0.26
N THR A 326 8.60 -15.31 0.27
CA THR A 326 7.46 -15.72 1.08
C THR A 326 7.78 -15.59 2.56
N ASP A 327 8.92 -16.12 3.01
CA ASP A 327 9.39 -16.01 4.39
C ASP A 327 9.61 -14.55 4.79
N LEU A 328 10.25 -13.74 3.93
CA LEU A 328 10.43 -12.30 4.16
C LEU A 328 9.10 -11.57 4.31
N SER A 329 8.10 -11.88 3.48
CA SER A 329 6.77 -11.26 3.58
C SER A 329 6.08 -11.58 4.91
N ILE A 330 6.21 -12.83 5.38
CA ILE A 330 5.69 -13.27 6.69
C ILE A 330 6.42 -12.54 7.82
N ILE A 331 7.75 -12.46 7.78
CA ILE A 331 8.57 -11.75 8.76
C ILE A 331 8.18 -10.27 8.81
N LEU A 332 8.02 -9.61 7.65
CA LEU A 332 7.57 -8.22 7.55
C LEU A 332 6.21 -8.00 8.21
N VAL A 333 5.24 -8.90 8.00
CA VAL A 333 3.91 -8.81 8.64
C VAL A 333 3.99 -9.07 10.14
N LEU A 334 4.70 -10.11 10.58
CA LEU A 334 4.81 -10.47 11.99
C LEU A 334 5.54 -9.40 12.83
N THR A 335 6.65 -8.87 12.29
CA THR A 335 7.42 -7.81 12.96
C THR A 335 6.68 -6.47 13.00
N SER A 336 5.70 -6.27 12.11
CA SER A 336 4.84 -5.07 12.07
C SER A 336 3.68 -5.12 13.08
N THR A 337 3.59 -6.16 13.90
CA THR A 337 2.56 -6.24 14.94
C THR A 337 2.80 -5.24 16.05
N TYR A 338 1.72 -4.88 16.76
CA TYR A 338 1.78 -3.87 17.81
C TYR A 338 2.83 -4.15 18.90
N MET A 339 3.00 -5.41 19.29
CA MET A 339 3.94 -5.79 20.37
C MET A 339 5.38 -5.38 20.08
N TRP A 340 5.82 -5.49 18.82
CA TRP A 340 7.16 -5.07 18.41
C TRP A 340 7.25 -3.57 18.19
N LYS A 341 6.24 -3.01 17.49
CA LYS A 341 6.17 -1.58 17.17
C LYS A 341 6.13 -0.69 18.42
N SER A 342 5.36 -1.05 19.45
CA SER A 342 5.18 -0.22 20.64
C SER A 342 6.41 -0.15 21.53
N ARG A 343 7.26 -1.20 21.54
CA ARG A 343 8.44 -1.27 22.41
C ARG A 343 9.68 -0.63 21.80
N ARG A 344 9.88 -0.73 20.48
CA ARG A 344 11.09 -0.27 19.77
C ARG A 344 10.76 0.20 18.36
N TYR A 345 9.96 1.26 18.23
CA TYR A 345 9.47 1.75 16.96
C TYR A 345 10.57 2.06 15.93
N GLU A 346 11.64 2.70 16.36
CA GLU A 346 12.73 3.12 15.48
C GLU A 346 13.51 1.92 14.91
N LEU A 347 13.77 0.90 15.76
CA LEU A 347 14.40 -0.35 15.30
C LEU A 347 13.47 -1.11 14.34
N PHE A 348 12.18 -1.19 14.69
CA PHE A 348 11.17 -1.79 13.81
C PHE A 348 11.20 -1.12 12.43
N LEU A 349 11.14 0.22 12.38
CA LEU A 349 11.07 0.94 11.10
C LEU A 349 12.33 0.74 10.25
N THR A 350 13.51 0.75 10.87
CA THR A 350 14.78 0.50 10.17
C THR A 350 14.82 -0.91 9.57
N LEU A 351 14.52 -1.92 10.39
CA LEU A 351 14.50 -3.32 9.95
C LEU A 351 13.45 -3.55 8.85
N HIS A 352 12.25 -2.98 9.01
CA HIS A 352 11.18 -3.09 8.03
C HIS A 352 11.61 -2.54 6.66
N ILE A 353 12.27 -1.39 6.62
CA ILE A 353 12.76 -0.78 5.36
C ILE A 353 13.85 -1.66 4.71
N VAL A 354 14.79 -2.17 5.50
CA VAL A 354 15.87 -3.03 5.00
C VAL A 354 15.29 -4.35 4.45
N LEU A 355 14.43 -5.01 5.22
CA LEU A 355 13.78 -6.25 4.79
C LEU A 355 12.89 -6.06 3.57
N ALA A 356 12.21 -4.92 3.45
CA ALA A 356 11.43 -4.58 2.25
C ALA A 356 12.33 -4.42 1.02
N ALA A 357 13.52 -3.80 1.16
CA ALA A 357 14.47 -3.69 0.05
C ALA A 357 14.96 -5.08 -0.41
N VAL A 358 15.29 -5.96 0.53
CA VAL A 358 15.69 -7.36 0.22
C VAL A 358 14.52 -8.12 -0.41
N PHE A 359 13.29 -7.92 0.08
CA PHE A 359 12.08 -8.51 -0.50
C PHE A 359 11.88 -8.09 -1.96
N PHE A 360 12.02 -6.81 -2.31
CA PHE A 360 11.93 -6.34 -3.70
C PHE A 360 13.01 -6.92 -4.60
N TYR A 361 14.23 -7.02 -4.10
CA TYR A 361 15.30 -7.71 -4.83
C TYR A 361 14.98 -9.20 -5.07
N GLY A 362 14.45 -9.87 -4.05
CA GLY A 362 14.00 -11.27 -4.18
C GLY A 362 12.85 -11.43 -5.17
N CYS A 363 11.86 -10.50 -5.17
CA CYS A 363 10.78 -10.46 -6.16
C CYS A 363 11.32 -10.30 -7.58
N TYR A 364 12.32 -9.42 -7.78
CA TYR A 364 12.99 -9.29 -9.07
C TYR A 364 13.61 -10.61 -9.51
N LYS A 365 14.38 -11.27 -8.65
CA LYS A 365 15.04 -12.55 -8.94
C LYS A 365 14.04 -13.70 -9.18
N HIS A 366 12.92 -13.69 -8.48
CA HIS A 366 11.85 -14.68 -8.69
C HIS A 366 11.13 -14.49 -10.03
N CYS A 367 10.97 -13.26 -10.51
CA CYS A 367 10.19 -12.95 -11.72
C CYS A 367 11.06 -12.60 -12.94
N GLU A 368 12.39 -12.67 -12.84
CA GLU A 368 13.33 -12.26 -13.90
C GLU A 368 13.01 -12.93 -15.25
N GLU A 369 12.58 -14.19 -15.21
CA GLU A 369 12.23 -14.98 -16.41
C GLU A 369 10.73 -15.01 -16.73
N LEU A 370 9.86 -14.59 -15.79
CA LEU A 370 8.40 -14.76 -15.89
C LEU A 370 7.64 -13.56 -16.48
N GLY A 371 8.29 -12.43 -16.73
CA GLY A 371 7.67 -11.27 -17.36
C GLY A 371 6.82 -10.37 -16.44
N TRP A 372 6.80 -10.59 -15.10
CA TRP A 372 6.04 -9.80 -14.13
C TRP A 372 6.77 -8.57 -13.59
N LEU A 373 7.92 -8.21 -14.15
CA LEU A 373 8.81 -7.14 -13.68
C LEU A 373 8.15 -5.76 -13.66
N GLY A 374 7.13 -5.51 -14.49
CA GLY A 374 6.41 -4.24 -14.54
C GLY A 374 5.83 -3.82 -13.19
N TRP A 375 5.25 -4.74 -12.43
CA TRP A 375 4.72 -4.48 -11.09
C TRP A 375 5.81 -4.08 -10.10
N ILE A 376 6.97 -4.72 -10.21
CA ILE A 376 8.13 -4.44 -9.35
C ILE A 376 8.72 -3.07 -9.69
N TYR A 377 8.93 -2.78 -10.98
CA TYR A 377 9.45 -1.49 -11.42
C TYR A 377 8.54 -0.33 -11.02
N LEU A 378 7.22 -0.49 -11.17
CA LEU A 378 6.25 0.50 -10.71
C LEU A 378 6.34 0.72 -9.19
N SER A 379 6.43 -0.36 -8.41
CA SER A 379 6.55 -0.28 -6.95
C SER A 379 7.83 0.44 -6.51
N VAL A 380 8.96 0.10 -7.11
CA VAL A 380 10.25 0.74 -6.84
C VAL A 380 10.22 2.21 -7.26
N ALA A 381 9.63 2.53 -8.42
CA ALA A 381 9.48 3.90 -8.90
C ALA A 381 8.65 4.74 -7.92
N LEU A 382 7.52 4.22 -7.42
CA LEU A 382 6.69 4.89 -6.41
C LEU A 382 7.46 5.12 -5.10
N TRP A 383 8.26 4.14 -4.67
CA TRP A 383 9.09 4.27 -3.47
C TRP A 383 10.17 5.33 -3.63
N VAL A 384 10.92 5.29 -4.74
CA VAL A 384 11.95 6.28 -5.06
C VAL A 384 11.35 7.68 -5.19
N MET A 385 10.20 7.81 -5.86
CA MET A 385 9.48 9.09 -6.00
C MET A 385 9.11 9.68 -4.63
N ASP A 386 8.54 8.89 -3.71
CA ASP A 386 8.25 9.37 -2.35
C ASP A 386 9.52 9.88 -1.65
N ARG A 387 10.62 9.13 -1.72
CA ARG A 387 11.91 9.53 -1.13
C ARG A 387 12.48 10.80 -1.75
N ALA A 388 12.41 10.93 -3.08
CA ALA A 388 12.84 12.12 -3.80
C ALA A 388 12.04 13.37 -3.39
N ILE A 389 10.70 13.26 -3.31
CA ILE A 389 9.85 14.37 -2.87
C ILE A 389 10.18 14.76 -1.41
N ARG A 390 10.43 13.80 -0.52
CA ARG A 390 10.84 14.07 0.86
C ARG A 390 12.16 14.82 0.93
N LEU A 391 13.14 14.40 0.14
CA LEU A 391 14.43 15.09 0.05
C LEU A 391 14.25 16.52 -0.49
N ILE A 392 13.43 16.70 -1.54
CA ILE A 392 13.12 18.03 -2.09
C ILE A 392 12.46 18.92 -1.02
N LYS A 393 11.51 18.41 -0.24
CA LYS A 393 10.87 19.17 0.86
C LYS A 393 11.90 19.60 1.91
N LEU A 394 12.79 18.69 2.30
CA LEU A 394 13.87 18.96 3.27
C LEU A 394 14.86 20.01 2.74
N LEU A 395 15.26 19.91 1.48
CA LEU A 395 16.15 20.88 0.83
C LEU A 395 15.47 22.25 0.65
N ARG A 396 14.18 22.29 0.30
CA ARG A 396 13.41 23.55 0.20
C ARG A 396 13.26 24.26 1.55
N PHE A 397 13.21 23.52 2.64
CA PHE A 397 13.28 24.10 3.99
C PHE A 397 14.65 24.73 4.29
N GLY A 398 15.68 24.35 3.57
CA GLY A 398 17.06 24.81 3.75
C GLY A 398 17.94 23.80 4.50
N GLY A 399 17.53 22.53 4.52
CA GLY A 399 18.26 21.45 5.18
C GLY A 399 18.35 21.61 6.70
N MET A 400 19.50 21.30 7.27
CA MET A 400 19.78 21.44 8.70
C MET A 400 20.01 22.89 9.09
N LYS A 401 19.21 23.39 10.02
CA LYS A 401 19.30 24.76 10.58
C LYS A 401 19.64 24.71 12.07
N LEU A 402 20.18 25.83 12.57
CA LEU A 402 20.28 26.07 13.99
C LEU A 402 18.86 26.30 14.55
N ALA A 403 18.49 25.54 15.54
CA ALA A 403 17.22 25.63 16.25
C ALA A 403 17.48 25.72 17.74
N TYR A 404 16.51 26.19 18.49
CA TYR A 404 16.63 26.45 19.91
C TYR A 404 15.61 25.64 20.71
N CYS A 405 16.08 24.90 21.70
CA CYS A 405 15.23 24.14 22.61
C CYS A 405 15.15 24.82 23.97
N THR A 406 13.95 24.82 24.56
CA THR A 406 13.71 25.32 25.91
C THR A 406 12.77 24.35 26.63
N VAL A 407 13.14 23.92 27.82
CA VAL A 407 12.24 23.12 28.66
C VAL A 407 11.16 24.03 29.22
N LEU A 408 9.90 23.68 28.95
CA LEU A 408 8.72 24.40 29.45
C LEU A 408 8.24 23.83 30.78
N ASP A 409 8.25 22.51 30.90
CA ASP A 409 7.80 21.79 32.09
C ASP A 409 8.70 20.58 32.35
N SER A 410 9.47 20.65 33.42
CA SER A 410 10.36 19.56 33.80
C SER A 410 9.61 18.38 34.45
N GLU A 411 8.46 18.62 35.10
CA GLU A 411 7.66 17.58 35.74
C GLU A 411 6.91 16.73 34.71
N HIS A 412 6.33 17.36 33.68
CA HIS A 412 5.62 16.66 32.61
C HIS A 412 6.50 16.38 31.39
N GLU A 413 7.80 16.74 31.47
CA GLU A 413 8.81 16.53 30.42
C GLU A 413 8.41 17.17 29.06
N ILE A 414 7.93 18.42 29.13
CA ILE A 414 7.49 19.19 27.97
C ILE A 414 8.57 20.20 27.61
N PHE A 415 8.94 20.28 26.35
CA PHE A 415 9.88 21.25 25.82
C PHE A 415 9.43 21.80 24.47
N GLN A 416 9.93 22.96 24.14
CA GLN A 416 9.68 23.65 22.89
C GLN A 416 10.92 23.57 22.00
N VAL A 417 10.70 23.46 20.69
CA VAL A 417 11.73 23.65 19.66
C VAL A 417 11.31 24.83 18.79
N SER A 418 12.15 25.87 18.73
CA SER A 418 11.99 27.03 17.85
C SER A 418 12.95 26.92 16.68
N ILE A 419 12.43 26.97 15.45
CA ILE A 419 13.23 26.80 14.22
C ILE A 419 12.97 28.00 13.31
N PRO A 420 14.01 28.77 12.93
CA PRO A 420 13.86 29.88 12.00
C PRO A 420 13.33 29.43 10.63
N ASN A 421 12.23 30.04 10.20
CA ASN A 421 11.61 29.75 8.90
C ASN A 421 11.59 30.99 8.01
N SER A 422 12.65 31.41 7.45
CA SER A 422 12.76 32.56 6.54
C SER A 422 11.82 32.54 5.30
N GLY A 423 10.61 31.99 5.46
CA GLY A 423 9.62 31.80 4.40
C GLY A 423 9.81 30.55 3.55
N ALA A 424 10.79 29.73 3.88
CA ALA A 424 11.16 28.54 3.09
C ALA A 424 10.10 27.43 3.09
N MET A 425 9.26 27.35 4.13
CA MET A 425 8.16 26.39 4.19
C MET A 425 6.82 27.12 4.20
N ARG A 426 5.93 26.73 3.28
CA ARG A 426 4.54 27.26 3.25
C ARG A 426 3.77 26.73 4.44
N PHE A 427 3.57 27.59 5.44
CA PHE A 427 2.76 27.29 6.60
C PHE A 427 1.27 27.43 6.28
N PHE A 428 0.45 26.48 6.77
CA PHE A 428 -1.01 26.58 6.79
C PHE A 428 -1.54 25.95 8.08
N PRO A 429 -2.75 26.35 8.55
CA PRO A 429 -3.34 25.80 9.76
C PRO A 429 -3.51 24.29 9.69
N GLY A 430 -3.26 23.59 10.81
CA GLY A 430 -3.34 22.13 10.88
C GLY A 430 -2.17 21.39 10.23
N CYS A 431 -1.18 22.10 9.66
CA CYS A 431 -0.03 21.43 9.09
C CYS A 431 0.89 20.82 10.16
N TYR A 432 1.53 19.72 9.76
CA TYR A 432 2.57 19.07 10.53
C TYR A 432 3.82 18.85 9.67
N ALA A 433 4.95 18.62 10.32
CA ALA A 433 6.18 18.24 9.65
C ALA A 433 6.94 17.18 10.43
N PHE A 434 7.81 16.46 9.73
CA PHE A 434 8.72 15.53 10.37
C PHE A 434 9.99 16.27 10.79
N LEU A 435 10.24 16.26 12.09
CA LEU A 435 11.42 16.84 12.70
C LEU A 435 12.56 15.83 12.72
N TYR A 436 13.70 16.24 12.19
CA TYR A 436 14.99 15.53 12.26
C TYR A 436 15.93 16.30 13.17
N VAL A 437 16.61 15.62 14.08
CA VAL A 437 17.53 16.24 15.04
C VAL A 437 18.89 15.58 14.93
N TRP A 438 19.89 16.35 14.46
CA TRP A 438 21.25 15.84 14.26
C TRP A 438 21.95 15.40 15.54
N ASN A 439 21.60 16.02 16.65
CA ASN A 439 22.22 15.77 17.96
C ASN A 439 21.77 14.45 18.61
N THR A 440 20.98 13.61 17.93
CA THR A 440 20.51 12.33 18.44
C THR A 440 21.16 11.17 17.70
N ARG A 441 21.19 9.97 18.32
CA ARG A 441 21.80 8.77 17.72
C ARG A 441 21.10 8.35 16.43
N LEU A 442 19.80 8.61 16.33
CA LEU A 442 18.95 8.23 15.19
C LEU A 442 18.54 9.46 14.38
N PHE A 443 19.52 10.30 14.01
CA PHE A 443 19.32 11.55 13.30
C PHE A 443 18.62 11.41 11.94
N TRP A 444 18.60 10.21 11.35
CA TRP A 444 17.89 9.92 10.10
C TRP A 444 16.40 9.58 10.30
N HIS A 445 15.92 9.43 11.53
CA HIS A 445 14.52 9.23 11.85
C HIS A 445 13.81 10.58 12.05
N GLY A 446 12.80 10.84 11.22
CA GLY A 446 11.92 11.99 11.40
C GLY A 446 10.68 11.62 12.18
N HIS A 447 10.33 12.43 13.18
CA HIS A 447 9.10 12.29 13.97
C HIS A 447 8.14 13.43 13.65
N PRO A 448 6.84 13.16 13.45
CA PRO A 448 5.86 14.16 13.07
C PRO A 448 5.38 14.98 14.26
N PHE A 449 5.26 16.28 14.03
CA PHE A 449 4.75 17.23 15.02
C PHE A 449 3.90 18.29 14.35
N SER A 450 2.79 18.69 15.00
CA SER A 450 2.00 19.85 14.61
C SER A 450 2.83 21.11 14.76
N LEU A 451 2.65 22.02 13.82
CA LEU A 451 3.42 23.25 13.74
C LEU A 451 2.58 24.46 14.20
N MET A 452 3.23 25.40 14.85
CA MET A 452 2.68 26.71 15.16
C MET A 452 3.64 27.78 14.67
N LYS A 453 3.11 28.90 14.20
CA LYS A 453 3.92 30.04 13.77
C LYS A 453 4.01 31.08 14.87
N ASN A 454 5.23 31.55 15.16
CA ASN A 454 5.47 32.68 16.04
C ASN A 454 6.43 33.66 15.34
N GLY A 455 5.91 34.79 14.85
CA GLY A 455 6.70 35.70 14.01
C GLY A 455 7.23 35.00 12.76
N THR A 456 8.54 34.94 12.63
CA THR A 456 9.24 34.23 11.55
C THR A 456 9.54 32.76 11.88
N ASP A 457 9.41 32.35 13.16
CA ASP A 457 9.82 31.04 13.62
C ASP A 457 8.68 30.03 13.59
N ILE A 458 9.05 28.78 13.38
CA ILE A 458 8.18 27.62 13.57
C ILE A 458 8.43 27.09 14.97
N ILE A 459 7.36 26.98 15.73
CA ILE A 459 7.35 26.43 17.08
C ILE A 459 6.75 25.03 17.08
N ILE A 460 7.44 24.12 17.74
CA ILE A 460 6.99 22.75 17.97
C ILE A 460 7.02 22.49 19.47
N ILE A 461 5.89 22.00 20.02
CA ILE A 461 5.78 21.62 21.43
C ILE A 461 5.80 20.11 21.54
N ILE A 462 6.73 19.60 22.32
CA ILE A 462 7.04 18.18 22.41
C ILE A 462 6.92 17.73 23.86
N LYS A 463 6.09 16.71 24.09
CA LYS A 463 6.18 15.90 25.30
C LYS A 463 7.14 14.75 25.05
N ALA A 464 8.16 14.62 25.87
CA ALA A 464 9.15 13.55 25.71
C ALA A 464 8.51 12.16 25.83
N LYS A 465 8.75 11.32 24.84
CA LYS A 465 8.42 9.89 24.81
C LYS A 465 9.72 9.11 24.59
N ASP A 466 9.64 7.80 24.58
CA ASP A 466 10.81 6.96 24.29
C ASP A 466 11.42 7.27 22.90
N GLY A 467 12.71 6.95 22.73
CA GLY A 467 13.43 7.19 21.48
C GLY A 467 14.04 8.60 21.39
N MET A 468 13.98 9.21 20.20
CA MET A 468 14.64 10.48 19.86
C MET A 468 14.23 11.63 20.81
N THR A 469 12.94 11.74 21.14
CA THR A 469 12.48 12.85 22.00
C THR A 469 12.97 12.72 23.43
N ARG A 470 13.07 11.50 23.96
CA ARG A 470 13.67 11.21 25.27
C ARG A 470 15.16 11.52 25.29
N GLU A 471 15.88 11.09 24.25
CA GLU A 471 17.31 11.36 24.15
C GLU A 471 17.58 12.87 24.09
N LEU A 472 16.80 13.61 23.30
CA LEU A 472 16.91 15.06 23.23
C LEU A 472 16.60 15.71 24.56
N TYR A 473 15.47 15.39 25.19
CA TYR A 473 15.06 15.95 26.47
C TYR A 473 16.11 15.74 27.59
N ASN A 474 16.77 14.58 27.62
CA ASN A 474 17.81 14.30 28.61
C ASN A 474 19.06 15.19 28.48
N LYS A 475 19.29 15.75 27.29
CA LYS A 475 20.40 16.70 27.01
C LYS A 475 20.05 18.15 27.34
N LEU A 476 18.76 18.48 27.51
CA LEU A 476 18.31 19.85 27.75
C LEU A 476 18.50 20.27 29.22
N PRO A 477 18.96 21.52 29.48
CA PRO A 477 18.91 22.16 30.79
C PRO A 477 17.47 22.21 31.30
N LYS A 478 17.27 21.94 32.61
CA LYS A 478 15.93 21.89 33.24
C LYS A 478 15.49 23.22 33.85
N ASP A 479 16.37 24.19 33.85
CA ASP A 479 16.16 25.56 34.38
C ASP A 479 15.54 26.54 33.39
N GLY A 480 15.14 26.07 32.20
CA GLY A 480 14.60 26.91 31.14
C GLY A 480 15.64 27.59 30.25
N THR A 481 16.93 27.33 30.46
CA THR A 481 18.00 27.86 29.63
C THR A 481 17.87 27.37 28.18
N ILE A 482 18.11 28.26 27.22
CA ILE A 482 18.02 27.97 25.79
C ILE A 482 19.19 27.07 25.37
N TYR A 483 18.89 25.95 24.76
CA TYR A 483 19.87 24.97 24.27
C TYR A 483 19.85 24.89 22.74
N PRO A 484 21.00 25.16 22.06
CA PRO A 484 21.06 25.11 20.60
C PRO A 484 21.16 23.67 20.09
N ILE A 485 20.41 23.37 19.02
CA ILE A 485 20.46 22.09 18.31
C ILE A 485 20.54 22.33 16.80
N ARG A 486 20.93 21.29 16.05
CA ARG A 486 20.76 21.29 14.59
C ARG A 486 19.56 20.45 14.23
N ALA A 487 18.58 21.07 13.58
CA ALA A 487 17.32 20.43 13.21
C ALA A 487 16.92 20.73 11.76
N ALA A 488 16.18 19.82 11.16
CA ALA A 488 15.58 20.01 9.85
C ALA A 488 14.10 19.59 9.89
N LEU A 489 13.29 20.20 9.01
CA LEU A 489 11.88 19.87 8.83
C LEU A 489 11.62 19.34 7.44
N GLU A 490 10.98 18.19 7.37
CA GLU A 490 10.42 17.63 6.16
C GLU A 490 8.92 17.90 6.17
N GLY A 491 8.44 18.80 5.34
CA GLY A 491 7.02 19.19 5.29
C GLY A 491 6.80 20.38 4.35
N PRO A 492 5.63 21.02 4.41
CA PRO A 492 4.48 20.66 5.27
C PRO A 492 3.72 19.44 4.79
N TYR A 493 2.99 18.84 5.71
CA TYR A 493 2.04 17.75 5.49
C TYR A 493 0.69 18.09 6.15
N GLY A 494 -0.34 17.32 5.84
CA GLY A 494 -1.69 17.54 6.34
C GLY A 494 -2.58 18.21 5.30
N HIS A 495 -3.83 18.44 5.71
CA HIS A 495 -4.82 19.11 4.89
C HIS A 495 -5.45 20.23 5.72
N GLU A 496 -5.51 21.42 5.17
CA GLU A 496 -6.18 22.53 5.80
C GLU A 496 -7.70 22.30 5.80
N ALA A 497 -8.33 22.34 6.97
CA ALA A 497 -9.77 22.38 7.06
C ALA A 497 -10.27 23.73 6.50
N PRO A 498 -11.23 23.77 5.58
CA PRO A 498 -11.72 25.01 4.97
C PRO A 498 -12.65 25.78 5.91
N VAL A 499 -12.15 26.11 7.09
CA VAL A 499 -12.92 26.72 8.18
C VAL A 499 -13.57 28.04 7.75
N GLU A 500 -12.94 28.78 6.84
CA GLU A 500 -13.44 30.06 6.32
C GLU A 500 -14.76 29.92 5.52
N ASN A 501 -15.11 28.72 5.07
CA ASN A 501 -16.35 28.43 4.32
C ASN A 501 -17.58 28.24 5.24
N TYR A 502 -17.40 28.31 6.56
CA TYR A 502 -18.45 28.09 7.55
C TYR A 502 -18.72 29.37 8.32
N ASP A 503 -19.97 29.50 8.83
CA ASP A 503 -20.35 30.64 9.66
C ASP A 503 -19.87 30.47 11.10
N HIS A 504 -19.75 29.22 11.56
CA HIS A 504 -19.40 28.87 12.94
C HIS A 504 -18.33 27.75 12.98
N ALA A 505 -17.44 27.80 13.98
CA ALA A 505 -16.48 26.75 14.23
C ALA A 505 -16.39 26.36 15.69
N LEU A 506 -16.38 25.07 15.97
CA LEU A 506 -16.02 24.49 17.25
C LEU A 506 -14.62 23.88 17.16
N PHE A 507 -13.72 24.36 18.02
CA PHE A 507 -12.39 23.79 18.16
C PHE A 507 -12.30 23.03 19.49
N VAL A 508 -11.92 21.76 19.44
CA VAL A 508 -11.68 20.95 20.63
C VAL A 508 -10.25 20.47 20.65
N THR A 509 -9.51 20.82 21.69
CA THR A 509 -8.11 20.44 21.82
C THR A 509 -7.76 19.98 23.23
N SER A 510 -6.68 19.21 23.38
CA SER A 510 -6.21 18.81 24.71
C SER A 510 -4.68 18.82 24.84
N GLY A 511 -4.21 19.20 26.02
CA GLY A 511 -2.80 19.20 26.39
C GLY A 511 -1.91 19.95 25.40
N THR A 512 -0.87 19.28 24.89
CA THR A 512 0.12 19.85 23.96
C THR A 512 -0.34 19.88 22.50
N ALA A 513 -1.57 19.47 22.17
CA ALA A 513 -2.10 19.48 20.81
C ALA A 513 -2.63 20.87 20.36
N LEU A 514 -2.51 21.87 21.21
CA LEU A 514 -2.92 23.27 20.97
C LEU A 514 -2.41 23.89 19.65
N PRO A 515 -1.15 23.64 19.18
CA PRO A 515 -0.61 24.29 17.99
C PRO A 515 -1.45 24.17 16.72
N GLY A 516 -2.09 23.03 16.50
CA GLY A 516 -2.98 22.83 15.34
C GLY A 516 -4.17 23.78 15.36
N PRO A 517 -5.11 23.63 16.30
CA PRO A 517 -6.30 24.48 16.41
C PRO A 517 -6.02 25.98 16.56
N ILE A 518 -4.99 26.37 17.30
CA ILE A 518 -4.65 27.79 17.48
C ILE A 518 -4.22 28.45 16.17
N SER A 519 -3.59 27.72 15.27
CA SER A 519 -3.14 28.25 13.99
C SER A 519 -4.31 28.61 13.05
N TYR A 520 -5.47 27.96 13.19
CA TYR A 520 -6.70 28.39 12.52
C TYR A 520 -7.19 29.73 13.03
N LEU A 521 -7.23 29.91 14.35
CA LEU A 521 -7.66 31.15 14.97
C LEU A 521 -6.76 32.33 14.56
N GLN A 522 -5.46 32.13 14.43
CA GLN A 522 -4.52 33.17 13.99
C GLN A 522 -4.79 33.64 12.55
N ARG A 523 -5.36 32.78 11.69
CA ARG A 523 -5.61 33.10 10.28
C ARG A 523 -7.05 33.54 10.00
N MET A 524 -7.99 33.19 10.84
CA MET A 524 -9.42 33.52 10.65
C MET A 524 -9.65 35.02 10.80
N HIS A 525 -10.03 35.69 9.70
CA HIS A 525 -10.33 37.12 9.71
C HIS A 525 -11.84 37.43 9.69
N ASN A 526 -12.69 36.56 9.13
CA ASN A 526 -14.10 36.85 8.79
C ASN A 526 -15.13 35.92 9.44
N MET A 527 -14.77 35.08 10.41
CA MET A 527 -15.74 34.20 11.04
C MET A 527 -16.65 34.95 11.97
N LYS A 528 -17.97 34.64 11.94
CA LYS A 528 -18.98 35.31 12.72
C LYS A 528 -18.93 34.93 14.20
N ASP A 529 -18.70 33.64 14.46
CA ASP A 529 -18.69 33.12 15.82
C ASP A 529 -17.87 31.81 15.91
N PHE A 530 -17.14 31.60 16.98
CA PHE A 530 -16.43 30.37 17.25
C PHE A 530 -16.45 30.03 18.75
N HIS A 531 -16.35 28.74 19.03
CA HIS A 531 -16.17 28.21 20.37
C HIS A 531 -14.86 27.41 20.43
N PHE A 532 -14.00 27.72 21.39
CA PHE A 532 -12.71 27.08 21.56
C PHE A 532 -12.65 26.41 22.93
N VAL A 533 -12.61 25.08 22.94
CA VAL A 533 -12.55 24.24 24.14
C VAL A 533 -11.15 23.64 24.26
N TRP A 534 -10.44 23.98 25.34
CA TRP A 534 -9.14 23.44 25.63
C TRP A 534 -9.10 22.68 26.95
N ILE A 535 -8.74 21.40 26.91
CA ILE A 535 -8.72 20.51 28.06
C ILE A 535 -7.26 20.29 28.48
N ILE A 536 -6.92 20.73 29.68
CA ILE A 536 -5.55 20.64 30.22
C ILE A 536 -5.52 19.91 31.55
N SER A 537 -4.35 19.39 31.93
CA SER A 537 -4.18 18.75 33.23
C SER A 537 -4.15 19.77 34.38
N ASN A 538 -3.40 20.85 34.22
CA ASN A 538 -3.22 21.89 35.23
C ASN A 538 -2.90 23.26 34.61
N GLU A 539 -2.83 24.30 35.43
CA GLU A 539 -2.62 25.71 35.05
C GLU A 539 -1.25 25.99 34.42
N ARG A 540 -0.24 25.13 34.63
CA ARG A 540 1.10 25.31 33.99
C ARG A 540 1.00 25.39 32.48
N PHE A 541 0.06 24.66 31.88
CA PHE A 541 -0.17 24.70 30.44
C PHE A 541 -0.56 26.09 29.96
N LEU A 542 -1.30 26.88 30.73
CA LEU A 542 -1.65 28.26 30.41
C LEU A 542 -0.36 29.11 30.33
N ASN A 543 0.51 28.99 31.31
CA ASN A 543 1.73 29.79 31.37
C ASN A 543 2.68 29.48 30.20
N TYR A 544 2.77 28.22 29.74
CA TYR A 544 3.60 27.87 28.58
C TYR A 544 3.06 28.48 27.29
N MET A 545 1.74 28.60 27.17
CA MET A 545 1.07 29.13 25.98
C MET A 545 0.65 30.59 26.12
N ARG A 546 1.06 31.25 27.20
CA ARG A 546 0.67 32.62 27.53
C ARG A 546 0.78 33.55 26.33
N TYR A 547 1.92 33.57 25.68
CA TYR A 547 2.18 34.44 24.52
C TYR A 547 1.16 34.21 23.37
N ALA A 548 0.91 32.95 23.04
CA ALA A 548 -0.03 32.62 21.97
C ALA A 548 -1.48 32.98 22.35
N LEU A 549 -1.86 32.75 23.60
CA LEU A 549 -3.19 33.06 24.12
C LEU A 549 -3.43 34.55 24.23
N GLU A 550 -2.52 35.34 24.81
CA GLU A 550 -2.64 36.80 24.92
C GLU A 550 -2.83 37.45 23.54
N SER A 551 -2.02 37.04 22.55
CA SER A 551 -2.15 37.57 21.18
C SER A 551 -3.52 37.28 20.56
N LEU A 552 -4.10 36.11 20.83
CA LEU A 552 -5.41 35.72 20.31
C LEU A 552 -6.56 36.41 21.02
N LEU A 553 -6.52 36.49 22.34
CA LEU A 553 -7.57 37.11 23.16
C LEU A 553 -7.72 38.60 22.89
N GLN A 554 -6.62 39.28 22.53
CA GLN A 554 -6.67 40.71 22.15
C GLN A 554 -7.30 40.94 20.76
N GLN A 555 -7.23 39.96 19.86
CA GLN A 555 -7.60 40.14 18.45
C GLN A 555 -8.97 39.54 18.08
N LYS A 556 -9.50 38.58 18.84
CA LYS A 556 -10.63 37.76 18.42
C LYS A 556 -11.81 37.81 19.41
N LYS A 557 -13.00 37.99 18.84
CA LYS A 557 -14.27 37.81 19.57
C LYS A 557 -14.72 36.37 19.38
N GLY A 558 -14.80 35.59 20.45
CA GLY A 558 -15.29 34.22 20.46
C GLY A 558 -15.38 33.69 21.88
N ASN A 559 -16.01 32.53 22.05
CA ASN A 559 -16.10 31.88 23.35
C ASN A 559 -14.85 30.99 23.56
N PHE A 560 -14.11 31.22 24.66
CA PHE A 560 -12.97 30.41 25.05
C PHE A 560 -13.26 29.74 26.39
N GLU A 561 -13.28 28.42 26.39
CA GLU A 561 -13.46 27.61 27.59
C GLU A 561 -12.24 26.73 27.84
N ILE A 562 -11.70 26.81 29.04
CA ILE A 562 -10.57 25.99 29.48
C ILE A 562 -11.00 25.10 30.61
N TYR A 563 -10.78 23.81 30.45
CA TYR A 563 -11.09 22.79 31.43
C TYR A 563 -9.83 22.25 32.08
N ILE A 564 -9.65 22.52 33.38
CA ILE A 564 -8.52 22.10 34.17
C ILE A 564 -8.91 20.86 34.97
N THR A 565 -8.33 19.70 34.58
CA THR A 565 -8.75 18.41 35.15
C THR A 565 -8.08 18.03 36.48
N ARG A 566 -6.95 18.67 36.82
CA ARG A 566 -6.17 18.47 38.04
C ARG A 566 -5.55 19.81 38.47
N PRO A 567 -6.31 20.70 39.05
CA PRO A 567 -5.83 22.04 39.43
C PRO A 567 -4.70 21.98 40.46
N LEU A 568 -3.70 22.86 40.30
CA LEU A 568 -2.51 22.97 41.15
C LEU A 568 -2.45 24.28 41.95
N SER A 569 -3.45 25.14 41.86
CA SER A 569 -3.49 26.48 42.50
C SER A 569 -2.29 27.37 42.15
N ILE A 570 -1.91 27.39 40.86
CA ILE A 570 -0.84 28.26 40.35
C ILE A 570 -1.43 29.61 39.98
N ASP A 571 -0.65 30.67 40.17
CA ASP A 571 -1.04 32.03 39.78
C ASP A 571 -1.26 32.14 38.27
N ILE A 572 -2.50 32.49 37.92
CA ILE A 572 -2.97 32.74 36.54
C ILE A 572 -3.66 34.10 36.44
N SER A 573 -3.28 35.04 37.32
CA SER A 573 -3.87 36.41 37.39
C SER A 573 -3.75 37.21 36.07
N TRP A 574 -2.85 36.81 35.17
CA TRP A 574 -2.68 37.36 33.83
C TRP A 574 -3.82 36.99 32.86
N VAL A 575 -4.60 35.95 33.19
CA VAL A 575 -5.70 35.46 32.32
C VAL A 575 -6.85 36.45 32.33
N PRO A 576 -7.31 36.95 31.16
CA PRO A 576 -8.41 37.89 31.09
C PRO A 576 -9.74 37.27 31.60
N SER A 577 -10.60 38.06 32.19
CA SER A 577 -11.92 37.64 32.65
C SER A 577 -12.86 37.18 31.52
N THR A 578 -12.52 37.45 30.28
CA THR A 578 -13.25 36.99 29.08
C THR A 578 -13.03 35.51 28.79
N LEU A 579 -12.10 34.87 29.47
CA LEU A 579 -11.79 33.46 29.31
C LEU A 579 -12.42 32.66 30.45
N SER A 580 -13.31 31.72 30.10
CA SER A 580 -14.01 30.90 31.08
C SER A 580 -13.14 29.72 31.52
N ILE A 581 -12.80 29.65 32.80
CA ILE A 581 -12.04 28.55 33.38
C ILE A 581 -12.97 27.68 34.20
N HIS A 582 -12.96 26.37 33.87
CA HIS A 582 -13.76 25.36 34.57
C HIS A 582 -12.84 24.32 35.20
N HIS A 583 -13.20 23.85 36.38
CA HIS A 583 -12.50 22.75 37.04
C HIS A 583 -13.22 21.42 36.76
N GLY A 584 -12.45 20.42 36.37
CA GLY A 584 -12.96 19.09 36.02
C GLY A 584 -12.93 18.79 34.51
N ARG A 585 -13.57 17.71 34.12
CA ARG A 585 -13.67 17.29 32.71
C ARG A 585 -14.93 17.90 32.07
N PRO A 586 -14.85 18.38 30.82
CA PRO A 586 -16.05 18.87 30.13
C PRO A 586 -17.03 17.74 29.83
N LEU A 587 -18.30 18.04 29.84
CA LEU A 587 -19.35 17.21 29.26
C LEU A 587 -19.43 17.50 27.76
N LEU A 588 -18.55 16.86 26.99
CA LEU A 588 -18.39 17.14 25.56
C LEU A 588 -19.67 16.92 24.75
N GLU A 589 -20.52 15.97 25.15
CA GLU A 589 -21.83 15.74 24.52
C GLU A 589 -22.72 16.98 24.59
N ASP A 590 -22.81 17.58 25.77
CA ASP A 590 -23.65 18.76 26.01
C ASP A 590 -23.11 19.99 25.25
N ILE A 591 -21.78 20.21 25.29
CA ILE A 591 -21.13 21.33 24.57
C ILE A 591 -21.40 21.21 23.07
N ILE A 592 -21.12 20.02 22.48
CA ILE A 592 -21.28 19.77 21.06
C ILE A 592 -22.76 19.91 20.66
N HIS A 593 -23.67 19.33 21.42
CA HIS A 593 -25.11 19.43 21.15
C HIS A 593 -25.60 20.88 21.24
N GLN A 594 -25.20 21.61 22.29
CA GLN A 594 -25.63 23.00 22.50
C GLN A 594 -25.16 23.92 21.37
N ASP A 595 -23.92 23.77 20.91
CA ASP A 595 -23.37 24.59 19.82
C ASP A 595 -23.99 24.21 18.48
N LEU A 596 -23.95 22.94 18.12
CA LEU A 596 -24.38 22.49 16.82
C LEU A 596 -25.90 22.54 16.60
N SER A 597 -26.70 22.51 17.68
CA SER A 597 -28.14 22.74 17.58
C SER A 597 -28.50 24.19 17.24
N LYS A 598 -27.69 25.15 17.65
CA LYS A 598 -27.86 26.57 17.36
C LYS A 598 -27.30 26.97 16.00
N TRP A 599 -26.27 26.29 15.52
CA TRP A 599 -25.53 26.67 14.34
C TRP A 599 -25.99 25.90 13.10
N LYS A 600 -26.25 26.63 12.00
CA LYS A 600 -26.74 26.00 10.76
C LYS A 600 -25.68 25.57 9.80
N ASN A 601 -24.52 26.24 9.75
CA ASN A 601 -23.40 25.97 8.84
C ASN A 601 -22.13 26.03 9.66
N SER A 602 -21.71 24.85 10.18
CA SER A 602 -20.66 24.77 11.17
C SER A 602 -19.60 23.73 10.82
N VAL A 603 -18.42 23.95 11.36
CA VAL A 603 -17.28 23.01 11.27
C VAL A 603 -16.77 22.71 12.68
N VAL A 604 -16.43 21.45 12.90
CA VAL A 604 -15.73 21.01 14.10
C VAL A 604 -14.34 20.56 13.73
N VAL A 605 -13.34 21.13 14.39
CA VAL A 605 -11.92 20.75 14.24
C VAL A 605 -11.45 20.20 15.58
N SER A 606 -11.05 18.94 15.59
CA SER A 606 -10.56 18.27 16.79
C SER A 606 -9.09 17.90 16.64
N CYS A 607 -8.31 18.23 17.67
CA CYS A 607 -6.93 17.79 17.84
C CYS A 607 -6.69 17.56 19.33
N ALA A 608 -7.02 16.37 19.80
CA ALA A 608 -7.03 16.06 21.22
C ALA A 608 -6.36 14.72 21.52
N MET A 609 -6.28 14.34 22.79
CA MET A 609 -5.84 13.00 23.16
C MET A 609 -6.79 11.95 22.56
N PRO A 610 -6.30 10.76 22.18
CA PRO A 610 -7.07 9.73 21.47
C PRO A 610 -8.48 9.50 22.01
N PHE A 611 -8.62 9.37 23.31
CA PHE A 611 -9.92 9.15 23.95
C PHE A 611 -10.89 10.34 23.81
N VAL A 612 -10.38 11.56 23.91
CA VAL A 612 -11.18 12.79 23.78
C VAL A 612 -11.62 12.96 22.34
N ASP A 613 -10.73 12.74 21.41
CA ASP A 613 -10.99 12.86 19.99
C ASP A 613 -12.04 11.85 19.50
N ASP A 614 -11.96 10.60 19.99
CA ASP A 614 -12.97 9.57 19.72
C ASP A 614 -14.36 9.98 20.24
N GLN A 615 -14.44 10.62 21.41
CA GLN A 615 -15.71 11.15 21.94
C GLN A 615 -16.26 12.28 21.06
N VAL A 616 -15.43 13.27 20.73
CA VAL A 616 -15.83 14.39 19.84
C VAL A 616 -16.35 13.83 18.51
N ARG A 617 -15.63 12.92 17.88
CA ARG A 617 -16.02 12.29 16.62
C ARG A 617 -17.41 11.65 16.72
N ASN A 618 -17.64 10.87 17.76
CA ASN A 618 -18.91 10.16 17.93
C ASN A 618 -20.09 11.10 18.19
N TYR A 619 -19.90 12.16 18.99
CA TYR A 619 -20.95 13.14 19.25
C TYR A 619 -21.25 14.00 18.01
N VAL A 620 -20.21 14.47 17.32
CA VAL A 620 -20.38 15.21 16.07
C VAL A 620 -21.07 14.36 15.00
N ALA A 621 -20.76 13.08 14.89
CA ALA A 621 -21.40 12.19 13.92
C ALA A 621 -22.92 12.04 14.17
N LYS A 622 -23.39 12.14 15.42
CA LYS A 622 -24.82 12.17 15.74
C LYS A 622 -25.46 13.48 15.22
N GLU A 623 -24.82 14.62 15.46
CA GLU A 623 -25.32 15.94 15.04
C GLU A 623 -25.28 16.15 13.53
N MET A 624 -24.32 15.60 12.82
CA MET A 624 -24.23 15.62 11.34
C MET A 624 -25.47 15.04 10.65
N GLN A 625 -26.23 14.18 11.32
CA GLN A 625 -27.46 13.61 10.75
C GLN A 625 -28.59 14.66 10.70
N GLN A 626 -28.54 15.67 11.54
CA GLN A 626 -29.60 16.68 11.73
C GLN A 626 -29.25 18.02 11.04
N GLY A 627 -27.96 18.36 10.91
CA GLY A 627 -27.47 19.66 10.48
C GLY A 627 -26.47 19.67 9.33
N THR A 628 -25.95 20.86 9.02
CA THR A 628 -24.87 21.10 8.06
C THR A 628 -23.55 21.25 8.82
N VAL A 629 -23.06 20.16 9.37
CA VAL A 629 -21.82 20.11 10.14
C VAL A 629 -20.77 19.30 9.39
N ASP A 630 -19.54 19.78 9.32
CA ASP A 630 -18.40 19.02 8.86
C ASP A 630 -17.39 18.82 10.01
N PHE A 631 -16.75 17.66 10.01
CA PHE A 631 -15.78 17.27 11.02
C PHE A 631 -14.40 17.06 10.40
N TYR A 632 -13.39 17.67 11.00
CA TYR A 632 -11.98 17.51 10.65
C TYR A 632 -11.20 17.05 11.87
N ASP A 633 -10.64 15.87 11.72
CA ASP A 633 -9.78 15.24 12.71
C ASP A 633 -8.33 15.52 12.33
N GLU A 634 -7.62 16.25 13.18
CA GLU A 634 -6.21 16.60 12.99
C GLU A 634 -5.29 15.79 13.90
N LEU A 635 -5.84 14.85 14.66
CA LEU A 635 -5.03 13.97 15.48
C LEU A 635 -4.23 13.01 14.63
N GLN A 636 -2.92 13.09 14.73
CA GLN A 636 -1.99 12.17 14.10
C GLN A 636 -1.54 11.13 15.13
N VAL A 637 -2.11 9.92 15.07
CA VAL A 637 -1.69 8.78 15.90
C VAL A 637 -0.66 7.97 15.11
N TRP A 638 0.52 7.89 15.64
CA TRP A 638 1.68 7.24 14.98
C TRP A 638 2.06 5.90 15.63
#